data_127a2a59e5e177bfb6e75a4e3982998c
#
_entry.id   127a2a59e5e177bfb6e75a4e3982998c
#
_cell.length_a   1.000
_cell.length_b   1.000
_cell.length_c   1.000
_cell.angle_alpha   90.00
_cell.angle_beta   90.00
_cell.angle_gamma   90.00
#
_symmetry.space_group_name_H-M   'P 1'
#
loop_
_entity.id
_entity.type
_entity.pdbx_description
1 polymer ?
#
loop_
_entity_poly.entity_id
_entity_poly.type
_entity_poly.pdbx_seq_one_letter_code
_entity_poly.pdbx_strand_id
1 'polypeptide(L)'
;INHWYEDKSEEAEFLYIDGHVRIYYGYKANLPVKFVSRQKLCLSATTEYWVNDAQGMPVMVVMGELSEKLQQMIEEQIIPELKKTILWNDNTDDDNQVRFTLIFDREAYEPAFFIRLWKIYRIAVITYRKNVKDLWDNNCFKSETIKVLNQTVNMQICEMGTVLDKYWFREIRRKSKNNHQTAIVTTHPGLEANIVAGRMFARWSQENFFKYLISDYDFPFEILQDTDLDLLNNVCLAISESEIPHEDIPAIQREWFP
;
A
#
# COMPACT_ATOMS: atom_id res chain seq x y z
N ILE A 1 5.45 12.11 -12.48
CA ILE A 1 5.46 10.62 -12.47
C ILE A 1 6.32 10.12 -13.62
N ASN A 2 6.01 10.42 -14.87
CA ASN A 2 6.70 9.84 -16.03
C ASN A 2 8.21 10.08 -16.00
N HIS A 3 8.65 11.31 -15.77
CA HIS A 3 10.08 11.64 -15.70
C HIS A 3 10.83 10.92 -14.57
N TRP A 4 10.18 10.70 -13.42
CA TRP A 4 10.78 10.01 -12.27
C TRP A 4 11.05 8.53 -12.54
N TYR A 5 10.17 7.86 -13.32
CA TYR A 5 10.25 6.42 -13.55
C TYR A 5 10.87 6.01 -14.90
N GLU A 6 11.37 6.97 -15.72
CA GLU A 6 12.08 6.63 -16.97
C GLU A 6 13.26 5.67 -16.73
N ASP A 7 14.00 5.87 -15.63
CA ASP A 7 15.17 5.06 -15.26
C ASP A 7 14.94 4.14 -14.04
N LYS A 8 13.74 4.15 -13.45
CA LYS A 8 13.44 3.49 -12.16
C LYS A 8 12.19 2.62 -12.19
N SER A 9 11.92 1.98 -13.32
CA SER A 9 10.71 1.16 -13.50
C SER A 9 10.57 0.02 -12.48
N GLU A 10 11.68 -0.53 -11.97
CA GLU A 10 11.67 -1.59 -10.96
C GLU A 10 11.10 -1.13 -9.60
N GLU A 11 11.23 0.17 -9.27
CA GLU A 11 10.69 0.73 -8.03
C GLU A 11 9.16 0.78 -8.05
N ALA A 12 8.57 0.92 -9.22
CA ALA A 12 7.12 0.93 -9.44
C ALA A 12 6.50 -0.46 -9.61
N GLU A 13 7.28 -1.54 -9.57
CA GLU A 13 6.76 -2.92 -9.59
C GLU A 13 5.81 -3.19 -8.40
N PHE A 14 6.05 -2.51 -7.27
CA PHE A 14 5.27 -2.63 -6.05
C PHE A 14 4.68 -1.27 -5.67
N LEU A 15 3.35 -1.19 -5.67
CA LEU A 15 2.62 0.01 -5.32
C LEU A 15 1.82 -0.23 -4.03
N TYR A 16 2.08 0.58 -3.04
CA TYR A 16 1.42 0.53 -1.75
C TYR A 16 0.26 1.51 -1.70
N ILE A 17 -0.89 1.06 -1.24
CA ILE A 17 -2.08 1.90 -1.11
C ILE A 17 -2.50 1.96 0.34
N ASP A 18 -2.63 3.17 0.87
CA ASP A 18 -3.13 3.41 2.23
C ASP A 18 -4.15 4.56 2.24
N GLY A 19 -5.22 4.37 3.02
CA GLY A 19 -6.27 5.36 3.17
C GLY A 19 -6.04 6.23 4.41
N HIS A 20 -6.03 7.53 4.24
CA HIS A 20 -5.93 8.50 5.33
C HIS A 20 -7.19 9.36 5.42
N VAL A 21 -7.85 9.35 6.59
CA VAL A 21 -9.00 10.20 6.84
C VAL A 21 -8.55 11.59 7.25
N ARG A 22 -8.92 12.59 6.46
CA ARG A 22 -8.65 13.99 6.74
C ARG A 22 -9.91 14.69 7.26
N ILE A 23 -9.82 15.23 8.45
CA ILE A 23 -10.91 16.02 9.06
C ILE A 23 -10.88 17.43 8.49
N TYR A 24 -12.05 17.93 8.13
CA TYR A 24 -12.22 19.30 7.63
C TYR A 24 -12.79 20.20 8.74
N TYR A 25 -12.04 21.22 9.07
CA TYR A 25 -12.44 22.24 10.06
C TYR A 25 -12.90 23.56 9.43
N GLY A 26 -12.92 23.63 8.10
CA GLY A 26 -13.31 24.82 7.37
C GLY A 26 -14.83 25.01 7.27
N TYR A 27 -15.23 26.19 6.76
CA TYR A 27 -16.64 26.57 6.62
C TYR A 27 -17.08 26.66 5.14
N LYS A 28 -16.15 26.54 4.19
CA LYS A 28 -16.43 26.76 2.78
C LYS A 28 -17.00 25.51 2.08
N ALA A 29 -16.54 24.33 2.45
CA ALA A 29 -17.01 23.08 1.85
C ALA A 29 -18.09 22.43 2.73
N ASN A 30 -19.16 21.97 2.10
CA ASN A 30 -20.22 21.20 2.77
C ASN A 30 -19.91 19.71 2.60
N LEU A 31 -19.06 19.16 3.47
CA LEU A 31 -18.69 17.75 3.46
C LEU A 31 -19.64 16.92 4.32
N PRO A 32 -19.92 15.67 3.94
CA PRO A 32 -20.76 14.80 4.74
C PRO A 32 -20.13 14.53 6.12
N VAL A 33 -20.95 14.57 7.16
CA VAL A 33 -20.54 14.26 8.53
C VAL A 33 -20.64 12.77 8.74
N LYS A 34 -19.53 12.11 9.06
CA LYS A 34 -19.46 10.67 9.34
C LYS A 34 -18.58 10.36 10.53
N PHE A 35 -18.74 9.16 11.08
CA PHE A 35 -17.96 8.71 12.22
C PHE A 35 -16.49 8.49 11.83
N VAL A 36 -15.60 9.26 12.47
CA VAL A 36 -14.15 9.15 12.34
C VAL A 36 -13.62 8.36 13.52
N SER A 37 -13.20 7.12 13.28
CA SER A 37 -12.85 6.14 14.31
C SER A 37 -11.70 6.57 15.23
N ARG A 38 -10.70 7.29 14.72
CA ARG A 38 -9.58 7.81 15.54
C ARG A 38 -10.04 8.84 16.56
N GLN A 39 -10.95 9.73 16.19
CA GLN A 39 -11.49 10.79 17.05
C GLN A 39 -12.68 10.32 17.87
N LYS A 40 -13.30 9.18 17.49
CA LYS A 40 -14.57 8.67 18.07
C LYS A 40 -15.71 9.70 18.02
N LEU A 41 -15.71 10.54 17.00
CA LEU A 41 -16.67 11.61 16.76
C LEU A 41 -17.20 11.54 15.33
N CYS A 42 -18.40 12.10 15.12
CA CYS A 42 -18.91 12.38 13.78
C CYS A 42 -18.42 13.74 13.33
N LEU A 43 -17.59 13.77 12.30
CA LEU A 43 -16.93 14.96 11.77
C LEU A 43 -17.06 15.03 10.26
N SER A 44 -17.00 16.25 9.72
CA SER A 44 -16.82 16.45 8.28
C SER A 44 -15.41 16.01 7.90
N ALA A 45 -15.29 15.10 6.95
CA ALA A 45 -14.00 14.57 6.55
C ALA A 45 -14.02 14.00 5.12
N THR A 46 -12.87 13.89 4.53
CA THR A 46 -12.60 13.16 3.28
C THR A 46 -11.65 12.00 3.57
N THR A 47 -11.54 11.06 2.63
CA THR A 47 -10.50 10.03 2.65
C THR A 47 -9.54 10.28 1.50
N GLU A 48 -8.26 10.34 1.80
CA GLU A 48 -7.17 10.42 0.84
C GLU A 48 -6.56 9.03 0.70
N TYR A 49 -6.48 8.51 -0.52
CA TYR A 49 -5.82 7.26 -0.82
C TYR A 49 -4.48 7.56 -1.49
N TRP A 50 -3.43 7.32 -0.76
CA TRP A 50 -2.06 7.52 -1.22
C TRP A 50 -1.55 6.26 -1.86
N VAL A 51 -0.95 6.41 -3.04
CA VAL A 51 -0.25 5.35 -3.76
C VAL A 51 1.23 5.67 -3.72
N ASN A 52 2.01 4.82 -3.08
CA ASN A 52 3.45 4.98 -2.92
C ASN A 52 4.19 3.83 -3.61
N ASP A 53 5.40 4.08 -4.05
CA ASP A 53 6.27 3.05 -4.62
C ASP A 53 6.97 2.18 -3.55
N ALA A 54 7.87 1.32 -4.01
CA ALA A 54 8.62 0.41 -3.15
C ALA A 54 9.58 1.11 -2.18
N GLN A 55 9.96 2.35 -2.46
CA GLN A 55 10.82 3.19 -1.60
C GLN A 55 10.01 4.03 -0.62
N GLY A 56 8.67 4.06 -0.77
CA GLY A 56 7.76 4.88 0.02
C GLY A 56 7.53 6.27 -0.56
N MET A 57 8.01 6.54 -1.80
CA MET A 57 7.79 7.82 -2.46
C MET A 57 6.36 7.88 -3.01
N PRO A 58 5.65 9.01 -2.84
CA PRO A 58 4.30 9.14 -3.34
C PRO A 58 4.28 9.22 -4.88
N VAL A 59 3.54 8.30 -5.48
CA VAL A 59 3.28 8.25 -6.93
C VAL A 59 2.09 9.12 -7.27
N MET A 60 1.02 9.00 -6.49
CA MET A 60 -0.21 9.80 -6.63
C MET A 60 -1.04 9.76 -5.36
N VAL A 61 -1.97 10.70 -5.27
CA VAL A 61 -3.03 10.71 -4.28
C VAL A 61 -4.37 10.86 -4.98
N VAL A 62 -5.37 10.11 -4.54
CA VAL A 62 -6.75 10.28 -4.99
C VAL A 62 -7.63 10.57 -3.78
N MET A 63 -8.59 11.45 -3.95
CA MET A 63 -9.51 11.86 -2.90
C MET A 63 -10.86 11.20 -3.10
N GLY A 64 -11.39 10.65 -2.03
CA GLY A 64 -12.71 10.05 -2.02
C GLY A 64 -13.56 10.57 -0.87
N GLU A 65 -14.87 10.37 -0.98
CA GLU A 65 -15.77 10.59 0.13
C GLU A 65 -15.47 9.60 1.27
N LEU A 66 -15.77 9.98 2.50
CA LEU A 66 -15.49 9.17 3.69
C LEU A 66 -16.15 7.76 3.66
N SER A 67 -17.12 7.55 2.79
CA SER A 67 -17.86 6.27 2.61
C SER A 67 -17.42 5.42 1.43
N GLU A 68 -16.57 5.94 0.58
CA GLU A 68 -16.12 5.18 -0.59
C GLU A 68 -15.22 4.03 -0.14
N LYS A 69 -15.42 2.89 -0.78
CA LYS A 69 -14.62 1.70 -0.49
C LYS A 69 -13.31 1.79 -1.26
N LEU A 70 -12.23 1.37 -0.63
CA LEU A 70 -10.91 1.31 -1.29
C LEU A 70 -10.93 0.50 -2.60
N GLN A 71 -11.73 -0.57 -2.69
CA GLN A 71 -11.88 -1.34 -3.94
C GLN A 71 -12.39 -0.47 -5.08
N GLN A 72 -13.41 0.35 -4.81
CA GLN A 72 -14.00 1.27 -5.78
C GLN A 72 -12.99 2.34 -6.20
N MET A 73 -12.28 2.92 -5.24
CA MET A 73 -11.24 3.91 -5.51
C MET A 73 -10.11 3.33 -6.38
N ILE A 74 -9.72 2.08 -6.14
CA ILE A 74 -8.71 1.41 -6.96
C ILE A 74 -9.20 1.26 -8.41
N GLU A 75 -10.43 0.76 -8.63
CA GLU A 75 -10.94 0.49 -9.97
C GLU A 75 -11.36 1.75 -10.73
N GLU A 76 -11.96 2.75 -10.06
CA GLU A 76 -12.56 3.91 -10.70
C GLU A 76 -11.63 5.12 -10.80
N GLN A 77 -10.61 5.21 -9.93
CA GLN A 77 -9.70 6.36 -9.91
C GLN A 77 -8.23 5.95 -10.07
N ILE A 78 -7.68 5.08 -9.20
CA ILE A 78 -6.24 4.78 -9.19
C ILE A 78 -5.82 4.09 -10.49
N ILE A 79 -6.51 3.04 -10.92
CA ILE A 79 -6.17 2.32 -12.16
C ILE A 79 -6.30 3.23 -13.41
N PRO A 80 -7.37 4.04 -13.57
CA PRO A 80 -7.44 5.00 -14.68
C PRO A 80 -6.29 6.01 -14.70
N GLU A 81 -5.84 6.51 -13.56
CA GLU A 81 -4.69 7.41 -13.49
C GLU A 81 -3.38 6.68 -13.82
N LEU A 82 -3.17 5.48 -13.28
CA LEU A 82 -1.99 4.66 -13.63
C LEU A 82 -1.92 4.36 -15.13
N LYS A 83 -3.06 4.18 -15.81
CA LYS A 83 -3.11 3.96 -17.26
C LYS A 83 -2.58 5.14 -18.09
N LYS A 84 -2.56 6.35 -17.54
CA LYS A 84 -2.03 7.53 -18.20
C LYS A 84 -0.52 7.69 -18.05
N THR A 85 0.11 6.85 -17.23
CA THR A 85 1.54 6.92 -16.93
C THR A 85 2.36 5.91 -17.73
N ILE A 86 3.67 6.15 -17.83
CA ILE A 86 4.61 5.20 -18.43
C ILE A 86 4.70 3.87 -17.68
N LEU A 87 4.23 3.84 -16.42
CA LEU A 87 4.16 2.61 -15.63
C LEU A 87 3.18 1.59 -16.21
N TRP A 88 2.20 2.06 -17.01
CA TRP A 88 1.25 1.18 -17.66
C TRP A 88 1.81 0.62 -18.96
N ASN A 89 2.43 -0.54 -18.87
CA ASN A 89 2.92 -1.23 -20.06
C ASN A 89 1.79 -2.08 -20.69
N ASP A 90 1.41 -1.77 -21.93
CA ASP A 90 0.37 -2.51 -22.66
C ASP A 90 0.89 -3.81 -23.30
N ASN A 91 2.21 -3.98 -23.42
CA ASN A 91 2.85 -5.14 -24.03
C ASN A 91 2.91 -6.34 -23.06
N THR A 92 1.78 -6.73 -22.50
CA THR A 92 1.67 -7.94 -21.67
C THR A 92 1.21 -9.11 -22.52
N ASP A 93 2.06 -9.59 -23.42
CA ASP A 93 1.78 -10.75 -24.30
C ASP A 93 1.79 -12.09 -23.55
N ASP A 94 2.39 -12.14 -22.36
CA ASP A 94 2.42 -13.31 -21.50
C ASP A 94 1.29 -13.26 -20.46
N ASP A 95 0.47 -14.30 -20.43
CA ASP A 95 -0.63 -14.46 -19.47
C ASP A 95 -0.17 -14.48 -18.00
N ASN A 96 1.10 -14.77 -17.75
CA ASN A 96 1.69 -14.79 -16.42
C ASN A 96 2.43 -13.50 -16.06
N GLN A 97 2.57 -12.56 -16.98
CA GLN A 97 3.26 -11.31 -16.72
C GLN A 97 2.43 -10.42 -15.78
N VAL A 98 3.05 -10.04 -14.66
CA VAL A 98 2.49 -9.09 -13.70
C VAL A 98 2.81 -7.68 -14.17
N ARG A 99 1.80 -6.82 -14.26
CA ARG A 99 1.97 -5.41 -14.60
C ARG A 99 2.59 -4.66 -13.43
N PHE A 100 1.97 -4.77 -12.28
CA PHE A 100 2.48 -4.38 -10.95
C PHE A 100 1.74 -5.11 -9.86
N THR A 101 2.25 -5.01 -8.64
CA THR A 101 1.68 -5.63 -7.45
C THR A 101 1.17 -4.55 -6.52
N LEU A 102 -0.14 -4.53 -6.26
CA LEU A 102 -0.75 -3.65 -5.26
C LEU A 102 -0.65 -4.26 -3.88
N ILE A 103 -0.21 -3.47 -2.92
CA ILE A 103 -0.07 -3.85 -1.52
C ILE A 103 -0.93 -2.94 -0.67
N PHE A 104 -1.88 -3.50 0.05
CA PHE A 104 -2.81 -2.74 0.90
C PHE A 104 -3.25 -3.55 2.12
N ASP A 105 -3.81 -2.87 3.10
CA ASP A 105 -4.37 -3.51 4.28
C ASP A 105 -5.72 -4.16 3.98
N ARG A 106 -6.30 -4.79 4.99
CA ARG A 106 -7.58 -5.51 4.96
C ARG A 106 -8.79 -4.66 4.53
N GLU A 107 -8.64 -3.36 4.32
CA GLU A 107 -9.72 -2.48 3.91
C GLU A 107 -10.34 -2.92 2.58
N ALA A 108 -9.50 -3.23 1.57
CA ALA A 108 -9.97 -3.72 0.28
C ALA A 108 -10.10 -5.25 0.19
N TYR A 109 -10.17 -5.96 1.32
CA TYR A 109 -10.16 -7.42 1.32
C TYR A 109 -11.47 -8.01 0.77
N GLU A 110 -11.39 -8.53 -0.45
CA GLU A 110 -12.43 -9.29 -1.14
C GLU A 110 -11.79 -10.23 -2.17
N PRO A 111 -11.87 -11.56 -2.01
CA PRO A 111 -11.23 -12.51 -2.94
C PRO A 111 -11.65 -12.36 -4.39
N ALA A 112 -12.94 -12.09 -4.65
CA ALA A 112 -13.43 -11.86 -6.01
C ALA A 112 -12.81 -10.61 -6.66
N PHE A 113 -12.59 -9.55 -5.89
CA PHE A 113 -11.91 -8.33 -6.33
C PHE A 113 -10.46 -8.61 -6.72
N PHE A 114 -9.71 -9.39 -5.93
CA PHE A 114 -8.32 -9.74 -6.23
C PHE A 114 -8.19 -10.50 -7.55
N ILE A 115 -9.10 -11.46 -7.77
CA ILE A 115 -9.14 -12.23 -9.02
C ILE A 115 -9.55 -11.33 -10.21
N ARG A 116 -10.44 -10.35 -10.00
CA ARG A 116 -10.83 -9.39 -11.03
C ARG A 116 -9.65 -8.49 -11.42
N LEU A 117 -8.88 -7.97 -10.47
CA LEU A 117 -7.66 -7.21 -10.72
C LEU A 117 -6.66 -8.01 -11.56
N TRP A 118 -6.44 -9.28 -11.20
CA TRP A 118 -5.56 -10.16 -11.95
C TRP A 118 -6.05 -10.42 -13.37
N LYS A 119 -7.31 -10.82 -13.52
CA LYS A 119 -7.84 -11.23 -14.83
C LYS A 119 -7.98 -10.09 -15.82
N ILE A 120 -8.40 -8.90 -15.36
CA ILE A 120 -8.68 -7.76 -16.23
C ILE A 120 -7.43 -6.93 -16.48
N TYR A 121 -6.62 -6.71 -15.43
CA TYR A 121 -5.55 -5.73 -15.48
C TYR A 121 -4.15 -6.33 -15.35
N ARG A 122 -4.02 -7.63 -15.07
CA ARG A 122 -2.74 -8.27 -14.73
C ARG A 122 -2.06 -7.61 -13.53
N ILE A 123 -2.86 -7.11 -12.61
CA ILE A 123 -2.41 -6.52 -11.35
C ILE A 123 -2.46 -7.61 -10.28
N ALA A 124 -1.31 -7.91 -9.69
CA ALA A 124 -1.22 -8.79 -8.54
C ALA A 124 -1.56 -8.05 -7.24
N VAL A 125 -1.92 -8.81 -6.21
CA VAL A 125 -2.28 -8.28 -4.88
C VAL A 125 -1.47 -8.98 -3.81
N ILE A 126 -1.02 -8.22 -2.81
CA ILE A 126 -0.51 -8.72 -1.53
C ILE A 126 -1.30 -8.04 -0.42
N THR A 127 -1.92 -8.81 0.47
CA THR A 127 -2.67 -8.27 1.61
C THR A 127 -2.75 -9.25 2.77
N TYR A 128 -3.09 -8.78 3.97
CA TYR A 128 -3.36 -9.67 5.09
C TYR A 128 -4.68 -10.44 4.90
N ARG A 129 -4.65 -11.75 5.18
CA ARG A 129 -5.87 -12.57 5.20
C ARG A 129 -6.78 -12.17 6.36
N LYS A 130 -8.08 -12.04 6.09
CA LYS A 130 -9.13 -11.87 7.11
C LYS A 130 -9.59 -13.23 7.63
N ASN A 131 -10.10 -13.24 8.86
CA ASN A 131 -10.82 -14.37 9.46
C ASN A 131 -10.03 -15.69 9.51
N VAL A 132 -8.74 -15.60 9.81
CA VAL A 132 -7.89 -16.79 10.03
C VAL A 132 -8.34 -17.48 11.30
N LYS A 133 -8.87 -18.71 11.19
CA LYS A 133 -9.37 -19.50 12.32
C LYS A 133 -8.48 -20.71 12.62
N ASP A 134 -7.78 -21.19 11.60
CA ASP A 134 -6.91 -22.36 11.65
C ASP A 134 -5.46 -21.98 11.96
N LEU A 135 -4.76 -22.84 12.66
CA LEU A 135 -3.32 -22.75 12.84
C LEU A 135 -2.64 -23.82 11.97
N TRP A 136 -1.54 -23.43 11.32
CA TRP A 136 -0.70 -24.40 10.61
C TRP A 136 0.27 -25.08 11.56
N ASP A 137 0.66 -26.30 11.22
CA ASP A 137 1.63 -27.07 11.98
C ASP A 137 2.94 -26.27 12.14
N ASN A 138 3.48 -26.29 13.35
CA ASN A 138 4.72 -25.58 13.65
C ASN A 138 5.92 -26.08 12.83
N ASN A 139 5.90 -27.31 12.38
CA ASN A 139 6.97 -27.94 11.61
C ASN A 139 7.05 -27.44 10.16
N CYS A 140 5.99 -26.79 9.62
CA CYS A 140 6.04 -26.26 8.28
C CYS A 140 6.83 -24.94 8.19
N PHE A 141 7.02 -24.24 9.32
CA PHE A 141 7.71 -22.96 9.35
C PHE A 141 9.22 -23.13 9.26
N LYS A 142 9.82 -22.48 8.27
CA LYS A 142 11.27 -22.42 8.07
C LYS A 142 11.77 -21.02 8.40
N SER A 143 13.01 -20.95 8.90
CA SER A 143 13.68 -19.67 9.11
C SER A 143 14.20 -19.16 7.78
N GLU A 144 13.67 -18.02 7.34
CA GLU A 144 14.06 -17.36 6.11
C GLU A 144 14.62 -15.98 6.41
N THR A 145 15.64 -15.60 5.66
CA THR A 145 16.22 -14.26 5.70
C THR A 145 15.42 -13.36 4.77
N ILE A 146 14.78 -12.36 5.34
CA ILE A 146 13.80 -11.50 4.63
C ILE A 146 14.31 -10.07 4.64
N LYS A 147 14.34 -9.45 3.45
CA LYS A 147 14.62 -8.02 3.32
C LYS A 147 13.32 -7.25 3.53
N VAL A 148 13.29 -6.42 4.55
CA VAL A 148 12.20 -5.46 4.84
C VAL A 148 12.81 -4.07 4.73
N LEU A 149 12.50 -3.35 3.67
CA LEU A 149 13.18 -2.11 3.31
C LEU A 149 14.71 -2.30 3.23
N ASN A 150 15.45 -1.51 4.00
CA ASN A 150 16.92 -1.56 4.07
C ASN A 150 17.44 -2.51 5.17
N GLN A 151 16.56 -3.24 5.86
CA GLN A 151 16.94 -4.15 6.93
C GLN A 151 16.74 -5.60 6.52
N THR A 152 17.62 -6.45 7.01
CA THR A 152 17.51 -7.89 6.85
C THR A 152 17.13 -8.52 8.18
N VAL A 153 16.01 -9.24 8.19
CA VAL A 153 15.45 -9.88 9.40
C VAL A 153 15.20 -11.35 9.17
N ASN A 154 15.42 -12.18 10.19
CA ASN A 154 15.07 -13.57 10.13
C ASN A 154 13.63 -13.78 10.61
N MET A 155 12.80 -14.41 9.77
CA MET A 155 11.41 -14.71 10.08
C MET A 155 11.13 -16.20 9.88
N GLN A 156 10.27 -16.73 10.72
CA GLN A 156 9.70 -18.07 10.54
C GLN A 156 8.52 -17.97 9.59
N ILE A 157 8.65 -18.45 8.36
CA ILE A 157 7.58 -18.43 7.36
C ILE A 157 7.26 -19.82 6.83
N CYS A 158 6.02 -20.00 6.41
CA CYS A 158 5.53 -21.17 5.69
C CYS A 158 4.59 -20.71 4.58
N GLU A 159 4.65 -21.36 3.40
CA GLU A 159 3.74 -21.10 2.29
C GLU A 159 2.91 -22.35 1.98
N MET A 160 1.60 -22.14 1.75
CA MET A 160 0.66 -23.15 1.24
C MET A 160 -0.37 -22.53 0.32
N GLY A 161 -1.04 -23.37 -0.48
CA GLY A 161 -2.24 -22.97 -1.22
C GLY A 161 -3.45 -22.89 -0.29
N THR A 162 -4.33 -21.94 -0.51
CA THR A 162 -5.59 -21.79 0.22
C THR A 162 -6.73 -21.47 -0.73
N VAL A 163 -7.94 -21.91 -0.37
CA VAL A 163 -9.16 -21.54 -1.11
C VAL A 163 -9.93 -20.52 -0.28
N LEU A 164 -10.15 -19.35 -0.84
CA LEU A 164 -10.94 -18.29 -0.24
C LEU A 164 -12.16 -18.05 -1.14
N ASP A 165 -13.34 -18.16 -0.56
CA ASP A 165 -14.61 -18.29 -1.28
C ASP A 165 -14.58 -19.47 -2.27
N LYS A 166 -14.34 -19.25 -3.54
CA LYS A 166 -14.20 -20.27 -4.57
C LYS A 166 -12.89 -20.16 -5.36
N TYR A 167 -11.99 -19.30 -4.93
CA TYR A 167 -10.76 -18.99 -5.64
C TYR A 167 -9.55 -19.50 -4.90
N TRP A 168 -8.57 -19.98 -5.65
CA TRP A 168 -7.29 -20.43 -5.10
C TRP A 168 -6.32 -19.26 -4.99
N PHE A 169 -5.61 -19.21 -3.86
CA PHE A 169 -4.58 -18.22 -3.56
C PHE A 169 -3.34 -18.88 -2.99
N ARG A 170 -2.21 -18.24 -3.15
CA ARG A 170 -1.02 -18.49 -2.36
C ARG A 170 -1.19 -17.79 -1.02
N GLU A 171 -0.94 -18.50 0.07
CA GLU A 171 -0.97 -17.97 1.43
C GLU A 171 0.39 -18.17 2.08
N ILE A 172 0.98 -17.09 2.56
CA ILE A 172 2.23 -17.09 3.31
C ILE A 172 1.92 -16.71 4.76
N ARG A 173 2.37 -17.54 5.71
CA ARG A 173 2.24 -17.22 7.14
C ARG A 173 3.59 -16.96 7.75
N ARG A 174 3.66 -15.89 8.55
CA ARG A 174 4.75 -15.62 9.48
C ARG A 174 4.34 -16.07 10.87
N LYS A 175 5.21 -16.84 11.55
CA LYS A 175 5.04 -17.21 12.95
C LYS A 175 5.92 -16.34 13.84
N SER A 176 5.32 -15.68 14.84
CA SER A 176 6.04 -14.90 15.86
C SER A 176 6.58 -15.81 16.97
N LYS A 177 7.44 -15.25 17.84
CA LYS A 177 7.96 -15.95 19.03
C LYS A 177 6.85 -16.45 19.97
N ASN A 178 5.71 -15.78 19.99
CA ASN A 178 4.54 -16.14 20.79
C ASN A 178 3.59 -17.11 20.05
N ASN A 179 4.07 -17.80 19.02
CA ASN A 179 3.27 -18.71 18.17
C ASN A 179 2.09 -18.06 17.45
N HIS A 180 1.97 -16.73 17.45
CA HIS A 180 0.97 -16.05 16.66
C HIS A 180 1.33 -16.16 15.17
N GLN A 181 0.35 -16.56 14.35
CA GLN A 181 0.50 -16.72 12.90
C GLN A 181 -0.18 -15.56 12.17
N THR A 182 0.59 -14.75 11.48
CA THR A 182 0.08 -13.69 10.62
C THR A 182 0.02 -14.20 9.19
N ALA A 183 -1.17 -14.24 8.60
CA ALA A 183 -1.42 -14.76 7.27
C ALA A 183 -1.49 -13.65 6.23
N ILE A 184 -0.76 -13.83 5.14
CA ILE A 184 -0.69 -12.97 3.96
C ILE A 184 -1.20 -13.77 2.78
N VAL A 185 -2.01 -13.18 1.92
CA VAL A 185 -2.47 -13.79 0.67
C VAL A 185 -1.98 -12.98 -0.51
N THR A 186 -1.69 -13.69 -1.60
CA THR A 186 -1.24 -13.05 -2.85
C THR A 186 -1.82 -13.74 -4.07
N THR A 187 -2.07 -12.96 -5.12
CA THR A 187 -2.37 -13.43 -6.48
C THR A 187 -1.14 -13.45 -7.37
N HIS A 188 0.02 -13.00 -6.88
CA HIS A 188 1.26 -12.98 -7.68
C HIS A 188 1.73 -14.42 -7.96
N PRO A 189 1.86 -14.85 -9.24
CA PRO A 189 2.11 -16.24 -9.58
C PRO A 189 3.53 -16.73 -9.22
N GLY A 190 4.55 -15.90 -9.40
CA GLY A 190 5.96 -16.33 -9.35
C GLY A 190 6.82 -15.64 -8.28
N LEU A 191 6.27 -14.74 -7.45
CA LEU A 191 7.07 -14.03 -6.45
C LEU A 191 7.43 -14.97 -5.29
N GLU A 192 8.69 -14.96 -4.84
CA GLU A 192 9.13 -15.79 -3.71
C GLU A 192 8.44 -15.41 -2.40
N ALA A 193 8.19 -16.40 -1.51
CA ALA A 193 7.46 -16.20 -0.27
C ALA A 193 8.13 -15.19 0.69
N ASN A 194 9.47 -15.20 0.73
CA ASN A 194 10.27 -14.23 1.50
C ASN A 194 10.07 -12.79 0.99
N ILE A 195 9.97 -12.59 -0.33
CA ILE A 195 9.71 -11.28 -0.94
C ILE A 195 8.27 -10.84 -0.61
N VAL A 196 7.27 -11.71 -0.79
CA VAL A 196 5.87 -11.41 -0.44
C VAL A 196 5.76 -10.97 1.02
N ALA A 197 6.39 -11.72 1.93
CA ALA A 197 6.40 -11.36 3.36
C ALA A 197 7.12 -10.03 3.59
N GLY A 198 8.30 -9.83 3.01
CA GLY A 198 9.08 -8.61 3.12
C GLY A 198 8.31 -7.37 2.65
N ARG A 199 7.68 -7.47 1.48
CA ARG A 199 6.87 -6.37 0.92
C ARG A 199 5.64 -6.06 1.79
N MET A 200 4.94 -7.08 2.31
CA MET A 200 3.80 -6.84 3.19
C MET A 200 4.19 -6.19 4.51
N PHE A 201 5.31 -6.59 5.11
CA PHE A 201 5.79 -5.99 6.36
C PHE A 201 6.42 -4.61 6.15
N ALA A 202 6.94 -4.31 4.95
CA ALA A 202 7.43 -2.98 4.60
C ALA A 202 6.31 -1.91 4.55
N ARG A 203 5.04 -2.30 4.40
CA ARG A 203 3.90 -1.37 4.40
C ARG A 203 3.86 -0.45 5.64
N TRP A 204 4.22 -0.96 6.81
CA TRP A 204 4.23 -0.19 8.06
C TRP A 204 5.18 1.01 8.05
N SER A 205 6.22 0.97 7.23
CA SER A 205 7.15 2.10 7.12
C SER A 205 6.51 3.31 6.46
N GLN A 206 5.52 3.10 5.60
CA GLN A 206 4.81 4.17 4.92
C GLN A 206 3.89 4.94 5.87
N GLU A 207 3.25 4.26 6.84
CA GLU A 207 2.50 4.96 7.89
C GLU A 207 3.38 5.94 8.68
N ASN A 208 4.66 5.63 8.84
CA ASN A 208 5.61 6.51 9.50
C ASN A 208 6.01 7.69 8.60
N PHE A 209 6.18 7.48 7.29
CA PHE A 209 6.47 8.56 6.34
C PHE A 209 5.45 9.71 6.45
N PHE A 210 4.15 9.39 6.50
CA PHE A 210 3.11 10.42 6.66
C PHE A 210 3.19 11.16 7.99
N LYS A 211 3.56 10.47 9.07
CA LYS A 211 3.77 11.14 10.36
C LYS A 211 4.90 12.17 10.28
N TYR A 212 5.98 11.85 9.60
CA TYR A 212 7.12 12.76 9.43
C TYR A 212 6.79 13.92 8.49
N LEU A 213 6.11 13.64 7.39
CA LEU A 213 5.69 14.67 6.45
C LEU A 213 4.81 15.75 7.12
N ILE A 214 3.94 15.32 8.02
CA ILE A 214 3.10 16.22 8.81
C ILE A 214 3.88 16.90 9.95
N SER A 215 4.79 16.17 10.60
CA SER A 215 5.50 16.63 11.80
C SER A 215 6.69 17.54 11.48
N ASP A 216 7.48 17.21 10.45
CA ASP A 216 8.78 17.84 10.22
C ASP A 216 8.75 18.93 9.15
N TYR A 217 7.75 18.87 8.25
CA TYR A 217 7.62 19.85 7.18
C TYR A 217 6.48 20.84 7.39
N ASP A 218 5.81 20.78 8.59
CA ASP A 218 4.68 21.67 8.89
C ASP A 218 3.77 21.83 7.68
N PHE A 219 3.47 20.68 7.03
CA PHE A 219 2.71 20.64 5.79
C PHE A 219 1.43 21.39 6.07
N PRO A 220 1.28 22.64 5.62
CA PRO A 220 0.26 23.50 6.16
C PRO A 220 -1.07 22.86 5.89
N PHE A 221 -1.77 22.52 6.96
CA PHE A 221 -3.13 22.01 6.95
C PHE A 221 -4.06 22.86 6.06
N GLU A 222 -3.67 24.13 5.85
CA GLU A 222 -4.43 25.12 5.07
C GLU A 222 -4.26 24.97 3.55
N ILE A 223 -3.12 24.51 3.06
CA ILE A 223 -2.90 24.37 1.60
C ILE A 223 -3.80 23.28 1.01
N LEU A 224 -4.14 22.28 1.78
CA LEU A 224 -4.96 21.15 1.32
C LEU A 224 -6.47 21.41 1.44
N GLN A 225 -6.91 22.51 2.03
CA GLN A 225 -8.33 22.85 2.18
C GLN A 225 -8.97 23.49 0.95
N ASP A 226 -8.18 24.09 0.07
CA ASP A 226 -8.64 24.77 -1.15
C ASP A 226 -7.97 24.21 -2.41
N THR A 227 -7.33 23.04 -2.36
CA THR A 227 -6.38 22.66 -3.38
C THR A 227 -6.92 21.70 -4.41
N ASP A 228 -6.77 22.11 -5.62
CA ASP A 228 -6.82 21.35 -6.85
C ASP A 228 -5.89 20.10 -6.76
N LEU A 229 -6.37 18.97 -7.26
CA LEU A 229 -5.62 17.71 -7.34
C LEU A 229 -4.25 17.91 -8.01
N ASP A 230 -4.18 18.86 -8.95
CA ASP A 230 -2.95 19.25 -9.63
C ASP A 230 -1.90 19.85 -8.68
N LEU A 231 -2.30 20.53 -7.63
CA LEU A 231 -1.35 21.08 -6.66
C LEU A 231 -0.80 19.98 -5.74
N LEU A 232 -1.61 18.99 -5.34
CA LEU A 232 -1.13 17.83 -4.57
C LEU A 232 -0.14 16.99 -5.40
N ASN A 233 -0.42 16.81 -6.68
CA ASN A 233 0.51 16.17 -7.61
C ASN A 233 1.79 16.99 -7.78
N ASN A 234 1.70 18.32 -7.82
CA ASN A 234 2.86 19.23 -7.89
C ASN A 234 3.66 19.21 -6.57
N VAL A 235 3.01 19.05 -5.43
CA VAL A 235 3.67 18.89 -4.13
C VAL A 235 4.39 17.54 -4.04
N CYS A 236 3.77 16.46 -4.52
CA CYS A 236 4.44 15.17 -4.64
C CYS A 236 5.67 15.24 -5.56
N LEU A 237 5.58 15.98 -6.66
CA LEU A 237 6.69 16.28 -7.56
C LEU A 237 7.77 17.12 -6.85
N ALA A 238 7.40 18.16 -6.12
CA ALA A 238 8.34 19.03 -5.42
C ALA A 238 9.07 18.29 -4.29
N ILE A 239 8.40 17.35 -3.60
CA ILE A 239 9.04 16.48 -2.60
C ILE A 239 10.01 15.51 -3.30
N SER A 240 9.64 14.99 -4.47
CA SER A 240 10.51 14.10 -5.24
C SER A 240 11.73 14.82 -5.85
N GLU A 241 11.60 16.12 -6.13
CA GLU A 241 12.67 16.98 -6.65
C GLU A 241 13.48 17.67 -5.54
N SER A 242 12.97 17.72 -4.31
CA SER A 242 13.74 18.22 -3.18
C SER A 242 14.92 17.28 -2.95
N GLU A 243 16.14 17.85 -2.84
CA GLU A 243 17.37 17.15 -2.44
C GLU A 243 17.29 16.72 -0.97
N ILE A 244 16.25 15.97 -0.58
CA ILE A 244 16.24 15.26 0.70
C ILE A 244 17.27 14.14 0.56
N PRO A 245 18.40 14.17 1.27
CA PRO A 245 19.36 13.10 1.15
C PRO A 245 18.67 11.78 1.47
N HIS A 246 18.66 10.85 0.54
CA HIS A 246 18.14 9.49 0.74
C HIS A 246 18.79 8.79 1.96
N GLU A 247 19.90 9.32 2.46
CA GLU A 247 20.64 8.86 3.63
C GLU A 247 19.95 9.23 4.95
N ASP A 248 19.14 10.28 5.01
CA ASP A 248 18.50 10.74 6.26
C ASP A 248 17.17 10.02 6.55
N ILE A 249 16.48 9.51 5.53
CA ILE A 249 15.25 8.70 5.71
C ILE A 249 15.51 7.43 6.54
N PRO A 250 16.62 6.67 6.33
CA PRO A 250 16.97 5.53 7.17
C PRO A 250 17.46 5.88 8.58
N ALA A 251 18.03 7.03 8.79
CA ALA A 251 18.55 7.45 10.11
C ALA A 251 17.39 7.75 11.07
N ILE A 252 16.35 8.41 10.57
CA ILE A 252 15.12 8.71 11.32
C ILE A 252 14.39 7.42 11.71
N GLN A 253 14.44 6.38 10.86
CA GLN A 253 13.85 5.06 11.16
C GLN A 253 14.59 4.30 12.28
N ARG A 254 15.88 4.56 12.53
CA ARG A 254 16.68 3.82 13.54
C ARG A 254 16.38 4.23 14.98
N GLU A 255 15.90 5.44 15.23
CA GLU A 255 15.61 5.92 16.59
C GLU A 255 14.31 5.37 17.19
N TRP A 256 13.44 4.71 16.40
CA TRP A 256 12.10 4.30 16.83
C TRP A 256 11.89 2.78 16.95
N PHE A 257 12.94 1.97 16.76
CA PHE A 257 12.90 0.52 17.01
C PHE A 257 14.06 0.15 17.94
N PRO A 258 13.84 0.12 19.29
CA PRO A 258 14.77 -0.51 20.21
C PRO A 258 14.76 -2.04 20.09
#